data_9dea0989533d1789ad0b485364334f26
#
_entry.id   9dea0989533d1789ad0b485364334f26
#
_cell.length_a   1.000
_cell.length_b   1.000
_cell.length_c   1.000
_cell.angle_alpha   90.00
_cell.angle_beta   90.00
_cell.angle_gamma   90.00
#
_symmetry.space_group_name_H-M   'P 1'
#
loop_
_entity.id
_entity.type
_entity.pdbx_description
1 polymer ?
#
loop_
_entity_poly.entity_id
_entity_poly.type
_entity_poly.pdbx_seq_one_letter_code
_entity_poly.pdbx_strand_id
1 'polypeptide(L)'
;MADQAAALLEALPDLAGRSVLVVGCGDGRYPRMIRGKGARRVVGVDADNTLIAVAQREEERDPIGISYEVHRLARLPVMGAFDVVMAFLDSPEHLGRVAASLVTGGLLVVVATNGLSLEEALRDNNFRDVVLHRHESGDLHSARKTS
;
A
#
# COMPACT_ATOMS: atom_id res chain seq x y z
N MET A 1 -13.13 -17.62 -3.46
CA MET A 1 -12.30 -16.99 -4.49
C MET A 1 -10.99 -16.52 -3.91
N ALA A 2 -9.91 -16.83 -4.58
CA ALA A 2 -8.63 -16.30 -4.17
C ALA A 2 -8.67 -14.77 -4.27
N ASP A 3 -8.20 -14.13 -3.25
CA ASP A 3 -8.08 -12.69 -3.21
C ASP A 3 -6.95 -12.28 -4.16
N GLN A 4 -7.25 -11.37 -5.08
CA GLN A 4 -6.29 -10.83 -6.04
C GLN A 4 -5.04 -10.32 -5.38
N ALA A 5 -5.22 -9.48 -4.38
CA ALA A 5 -4.09 -8.86 -3.72
C ALA A 5 -3.34 -9.84 -2.83
N ALA A 6 -4.00 -10.87 -2.28
CA ALA A 6 -3.32 -11.91 -1.53
C ALA A 6 -2.30 -12.65 -2.42
N ALA A 7 -2.71 -13.01 -3.64
CA ALA A 7 -1.82 -13.65 -4.59
C ALA A 7 -0.65 -12.74 -4.99
N LEU A 8 -0.92 -11.44 -5.16
CA LEU A 8 0.11 -10.45 -5.46
C LEU A 8 1.08 -10.26 -4.29
N LEU A 9 0.57 -10.26 -3.05
CA LEU A 9 1.40 -10.14 -1.86
C LEU A 9 2.39 -11.30 -1.71
N GLU A 10 2.02 -12.50 -2.15
CA GLU A 10 2.92 -13.65 -2.14
C GLU A 10 4.15 -13.42 -3.03
N ALA A 11 4.02 -12.59 -4.07
CA ALA A 11 5.11 -12.29 -4.99
C ALA A 11 6.02 -11.16 -4.50
N LEU A 12 5.71 -10.53 -3.37
CA LEU A 12 6.50 -9.41 -2.86
C LEU A 12 7.78 -9.87 -2.17
N PRO A 13 8.80 -8.97 -2.14
CA PRO A 13 9.99 -9.22 -1.31
C PRO A 13 9.64 -9.36 0.16
N ASP A 14 10.58 -9.82 0.93
CA ASP A 14 10.45 -9.99 2.37
C ASP A 14 10.09 -8.67 3.05
N LEU A 15 8.97 -8.66 3.78
CA LEU A 15 8.49 -7.51 4.53
C LEU A 15 8.89 -7.57 6.02
N ALA A 16 9.60 -8.61 6.43
CA ALA A 16 9.98 -8.79 7.81
C ALA A 16 10.80 -7.60 8.35
N GLY A 17 10.40 -7.08 9.49
CA GLY A 17 11.08 -5.96 10.14
C GLY A 17 10.86 -4.59 9.49
N ARG A 18 10.05 -4.49 8.45
CA ARG A 18 9.82 -3.24 7.72
C ARG A 18 8.57 -2.54 8.21
N SER A 19 8.57 -1.21 8.09
CA SER A 19 7.38 -0.40 8.32
C SER A 19 6.61 -0.24 7.00
N VAL A 20 5.30 -0.47 7.05
CA VAL A 20 4.45 -0.48 5.85
C VAL A 20 3.23 0.42 6.04
N LEU A 21 3.00 1.30 5.08
CA LEU A 21 1.78 2.08 4.97
C LEU A 21 0.92 1.47 3.87
N VAL A 22 -0.34 1.19 4.17
CA VAL A 22 -1.30 0.66 3.18
C VAL A 22 -2.33 1.74 2.89
N VAL A 23 -2.32 2.25 1.66
CA VAL A 23 -3.24 3.28 1.18
C VAL A 23 -4.37 2.61 0.41
N GLY A 24 -5.60 2.82 0.84
CA GLY A 24 -6.76 2.11 0.33
C GLY A 24 -6.95 0.77 1.03
N CYS A 25 -6.76 0.75 2.35
CA CYS A 25 -6.72 -0.50 3.13
C CYS A 25 -8.08 -1.18 3.34
N GLY A 26 -9.17 -0.49 3.06
CA GLY A 26 -10.52 -1.02 3.24
C GLY A 26 -10.78 -1.46 4.67
N ASP A 27 -11.27 -2.68 4.83
CA ASP A 27 -11.63 -3.26 6.13
C ASP A 27 -10.43 -3.83 6.91
N GLY A 28 -9.19 -3.60 6.43
CA GLY A 28 -7.98 -4.01 7.12
C GLY A 28 -7.45 -5.39 6.75
N ARG A 29 -8.03 -6.04 5.75
CA ARG A 29 -7.60 -7.39 5.34
C ARG A 29 -6.11 -7.42 4.97
N TYR A 30 -5.66 -6.50 4.13
CA TYR A 30 -4.27 -6.46 3.67
C TYR A 30 -3.29 -6.02 4.76
N PRO A 31 -3.59 -5.00 5.55
CA PRO A 31 -2.74 -4.69 6.71
C PRO A 31 -2.52 -5.89 7.63
N ARG A 32 -3.57 -6.67 7.92
CA ARG A 32 -3.43 -7.87 8.75
C ARG A 32 -2.53 -8.93 8.11
N MET A 33 -2.67 -9.13 6.80
CA MET A 33 -1.81 -10.06 6.06
C MET A 33 -0.35 -9.61 6.08
N ILE A 34 -0.10 -8.33 5.88
CA ILE A 34 1.24 -7.75 5.89
C ILE A 34 1.86 -7.88 7.28
N ARG A 35 1.09 -7.60 8.32
CA ARG A 35 1.55 -7.79 9.69
C ARG A 35 1.91 -9.26 9.95
N GLY A 36 1.12 -10.18 9.44
CA GLY A 36 1.38 -11.62 9.54
C GLY A 36 2.65 -12.06 8.82
N LYS A 37 3.12 -11.30 7.84
CA LYS A 37 4.39 -11.57 7.14
C LYS A 37 5.60 -11.00 7.88
N GLY A 38 5.41 -10.48 9.09
CA GLY A 38 6.50 -10.02 9.94
C GLY A 38 6.80 -8.54 9.87
N ALA A 39 5.97 -7.73 9.20
CA ALA A 39 6.17 -6.29 9.19
C ALA A 39 6.20 -5.75 10.63
N ARG A 40 7.15 -4.85 10.89
CA ARG A 40 7.37 -4.30 12.23
C ARG A 40 6.29 -3.31 12.63
N ARG A 41 5.84 -2.49 11.68
CA ARG A 41 4.82 -1.46 11.90
C ARG A 41 3.93 -1.40 10.67
N VAL A 42 2.62 -1.38 10.90
CA VAL A 42 1.64 -1.29 9.81
C VAL A 42 0.63 -0.21 10.14
N VAL A 43 0.41 0.70 9.19
CA VAL A 43 -0.63 1.73 9.26
C VAL A 43 -1.50 1.59 8.02
N GLY A 44 -2.81 1.57 8.21
CA GLY A 44 -3.78 1.54 7.11
C GLY A 44 -4.55 2.84 7.02
N VAL A 45 -4.75 3.35 5.81
CA VAL A 45 -5.58 4.53 5.56
C VAL A 45 -6.58 4.23 4.46
N ASP A 46 -7.77 4.80 4.58
CA ASP A 46 -8.82 4.69 3.57
C ASP A 46 -9.76 5.89 3.69
N ALA A 47 -10.38 6.27 2.60
CA ALA A 47 -11.36 7.36 2.60
C ALA A 47 -12.70 6.94 3.18
N ASP A 48 -12.99 5.64 3.22
CA ASP A 48 -14.27 5.10 3.68
C ASP A 48 -14.26 4.88 5.20
N ASN A 49 -14.94 5.78 5.92
CA ASN A 49 -14.98 5.71 7.39
C ASN A 49 -15.71 4.48 7.91
N THR A 50 -16.64 3.93 7.13
CA THR A 50 -17.35 2.70 7.51
C THR A 50 -16.40 1.50 7.49
N LEU A 51 -15.59 1.39 6.45
CA LEU A 51 -14.60 0.32 6.35
C LEU A 51 -13.51 0.46 7.43
N ILE A 52 -13.05 1.68 7.68
CA ILE A 52 -12.07 1.93 8.74
C ILE A 52 -12.65 1.54 10.11
N ALA A 53 -13.93 1.83 10.36
CA ALA A 53 -14.57 1.43 11.61
C ALA A 53 -14.60 -0.10 11.76
N VAL A 54 -14.81 -0.84 10.66
CA VAL A 54 -14.74 -2.30 10.67
C VAL A 54 -13.32 -2.76 11.00
N ALA A 55 -12.32 -2.15 10.36
CA ALA A 55 -10.92 -2.48 10.61
C ALA A 55 -10.51 -2.23 12.06
N GLN A 56 -10.93 -1.10 12.62
CA GLN A 56 -10.63 -0.74 14.01
C GLN A 56 -11.29 -1.69 15.00
N ARG A 57 -12.53 -2.12 14.74
CA ARG A 57 -13.20 -3.09 15.61
C ARG A 57 -12.52 -4.46 15.57
N GLU A 58 -12.05 -4.86 14.39
CA GLU A 58 -11.30 -6.11 14.26
C GLU A 58 -9.97 -6.04 15.03
N GLU A 59 -9.30 -4.89 15.00
CA GLU A 59 -8.07 -4.65 15.76
C GLU A 59 -8.34 -4.68 17.27
N GLU A 60 -9.45 -4.11 17.73
CA GLU A 60 -9.85 -4.18 19.15
C GLU A 60 -10.12 -5.61 19.60
N ARG A 61 -10.76 -6.41 18.73
CA ARG A 61 -11.08 -7.81 19.04
C ARG A 61 -9.85 -8.69 19.06
N ASP A 62 -8.90 -8.47 18.15
CA ASP A 62 -7.67 -9.26 18.02
C ASP A 62 -6.51 -8.30 17.76
N PRO A 63 -5.95 -7.69 18.85
CA PRO A 63 -4.89 -6.69 18.69
C PRO A 63 -3.60 -7.30 18.16
N ILE A 64 -3.17 -6.85 16.99
CA ILE A 64 -1.88 -7.23 16.41
C ILE A 64 -1.00 -6.01 16.08
N GLY A 65 -1.42 -4.81 16.55
CA GLY A 65 -0.59 -3.63 16.50
C GLY A 65 -0.72 -2.80 15.22
N ILE A 66 -1.91 -2.79 14.60
CA ILE A 66 -2.17 -1.99 13.40
C ILE A 66 -2.94 -0.74 13.76
N SER A 67 -2.52 0.41 13.22
CA SER A 67 -3.25 1.68 13.34
C SER A 67 -4.00 1.97 12.06
N TYR A 68 -5.21 2.51 12.17
CA TYR A 68 -6.05 2.86 11.03
C TYR A 68 -6.51 4.30 11.11
N GLU A 69 -6.50 5.03 9.98
CA GLU A 69 -6.96 6.42 9.91
C GLU A 69 -7.78 6.65 8.65
N VAL A 70 -8.74 7.56 8.74
CA VAL A 70 -9.55 7.98 7.59
C VAL A 70 -8.88 9.16 6.91
N HIS A 71 -8.49 9.00 5.65
CA HIS A 71 -7.93 10.07 4.83
C HIS A 71 -8.36 9.89 3.39
N ARG A 72 -8.76 10.99 2.76
CA ARG A 72 -8.95 11.01 1.31
C ARG A 72 -7.59 11.07 0.63
N LEU A 73 -7.44 10.35 -0.47
CA LEU A 73 -6.18 10.31 -1.22
C LEU A 73 -5.72 11.71 -1.64
N ALA A 74 -6.66 12.55 -2.11
CA ALA A 74 -6.35 13.93 -2.52
C ALA A 74 -5.84 14.81 -1.39
N ARG A 75 -6.01 14.40 -0.15
CA ARG A 75 -5.60 15.16 1.05
C ARG A 75 -4.74 14.34 2.00
N LEU A 76 -4.16 13.27 1.49
CA LEU A 76 -3.33 12.39 2.30
C LEU A 76 -2.12 13.19 2.84
N PRO A 77 -1.98 13.31 4.16
CA PRO A 77 -0.80 13.97 4.74
C PRO A 77 0.40 13.03 4.69
N VAL A 78 1.57 13.56 5.03
CA VAL A 78 2.73 12.71 5.27
C VAL A 78 2.47 11.94 6.56
N MET A 79 2.39 10.61 6.44
CA MET A 79 2.03 9.72 7.55
C MET A 79 3.23 9.29 8.38
N GLY A 80 4.42 9.61 7.93
CA GLY A 80 5.66 9.20 8.55
C GLY A 80 6.71 8.89 7.50
N ALA A 81 7.70 8.10 7.85
CA ALA A 81 8.75 7.64 6.95
C ALA A 81 8.72 6.12 6.91
N PHE A 82 8.06 5.57 5.90
CA PHE A 82 7.85 4.13 5.78
C PHE A 82 8.84 3.50 4.82
N ASP A 83 9.25 2.27 5.12
CA ASP A 83 10.12 1.47 4.25
C ASP A 83 9.40 1.00 3.01
N VAL A 84 8.10 0.74 3.14
CA VAL A 84 7.24 0.26 2.06
C VAL A 84 5.92 1.01 2.12
N VAL A 85 5.43 1.45 0.96
CA VAL A 85 4.07 1.96 0.81
C VAL A 85 3.37 1.09 -0.22
N MET A 86 2.24 0.51 0.17
CA MET A 86 1.37 -0.23 -0.72
C MET A 86 0.11 0.59 -0.97
N ALA A 87 -0.22 0.80 -2.23
CA ALA A 87 -1.37 1.62 -2.59
C ALA A 87 -2.24 0.94 -3.63
N PHE A 88 -3.55 1.03 -3.44
CA PHE A 88 -4.55 0.57 -4.40
C PHE A 88 -5.01 1.80 -5.18
N LEU A 89 -4.63 1.90 -6.44
CA LEU A 89 -4.88 3.10 -7.25
C LEU A 89 -5.60 2.77 -8.55
N ASP A 90 -6.53 3.66 -8.93
CA ASP A 90 -7.20 3.63 -10.24
C ASP A 90 -6.76 4.78 -11.13
N SER A 91 -5.85 5.62 -10.65
CA SER A 91 -5.34 6.80 -11.34
C SER A 91 -3.94 7.15 -10.82
N PRO A 92 -3.07 7.73 -11.67
CA PRO A 92 -1.75 8.19 -11.23
C PRO A 92 -1.78 9.56 -10.54
N GLU A 93 -2.94 10.19 -10.44
CA GLU A 93 -3.08 11.59 -10.07
C GLU A 93 -2.43 11.96 -8.75
N HIS A 94 -2.46 11.08 -7.76
CA HIS A 94 -1.96 11.39 -6.42
C HIS A 94 -0.71 10.59 -6.01
N LEU A 95 0.05 10.11 -7.00
CA LEU A 95 1.28 9.35 -6.72
C LEU A 95 2.26 10.13 -5.84
N GLY A 96 2.38 11.44 -6.04
CA GLY A 96 3.27 12.26 -5.22
C GLY A 96 2.87 12.27 -3.74
N ARG A 97 1.57 12.30 -3.46
CA ARG A 97 1.09 12.25 -2.07
C ARG A 97 1.35 10.90 -1.42
N VAL A 98 1.15 9.83 -2.18
CA VAL A 98 1.43 8.47 -1.71
C VAL A 98 2.93 8.31 -1.43
N ALA A 99 3.75 8.81 -2.33
CA ALA A 99 5.21 8.72 -2.22
C ALA A 99 5.80 9.56 -1.09
N ALA A 100 5.08 10.59 -0.63
CA ALA A 100 5.58 11.51 0.39
C ALA A 100 5.86 10.83 1.74
N SER A 101 5.21 9.70 2.02
CA SER A 101 5.42 8.93 3.25
C SER A 101 6.45 7.81 3.09
N LEU A 102 7.11 7.73 1.93
CA LEU A 102 8.08 6.67 1.64
C LEU A 102 9.51 7.22 1.78
N VAL A 103 10.37 6.48 2.46
CA VAL A 103 11.78 6.85 2.59
C VAL A 103 12.48 6.78 1.23
N THR A 104 13.56 7.53 1.06
CA THR A 104 14.42 7.41 -0.12
C THR A 104 14.96 5.98 -0.19
N GLY A 105 14.92 5.37 -1.36
CA GLY A 105 15.27 3.96 -1.54
C GLY A 105 14.15 3.00 -1.13
N GLY A 106 13.06 3.52 -0.59
CA GLY A 106 11.92 2.70 -0.18
C GLY A 106 11.17 2.09 -1.35
N LEU A 107 10.40 1.07 -1.07
CA LEU A 107 9.64 0.33 -2.08
C LEU A 107 8.20 0.81 -2.13
N LEU A 108 7.78 1.26 -3.30
CA LEU A 108 6.36 1.51 -3.58
C LEU A 108 5.80 0.30 -4.31
N VAL A 109 4.66 -0.19 -3.84
CA VAL A 109 3.91 -1.26 -4.48
C VAL A 109 2.52 -0.74 -4.80
N VAL A 110 2.15 -0.70 -6.06
CA VAL A 110 0.84 -0.24 -6.49
C VAL A 110 0.06 -1.40 -7.07
N VAL A 111 -1.12 -1.64 -6.50
CA VAL A 111 -2.10 -2.53 -7.09
C VAL A 111 -2.99 -1.65 -7.96
N ALA A 112 -2.79 -1.74 -9.27
CA ALA A 112 -3.52 -0.93 -10.24
C ALA A 112 -4.82 -1.61 -10.60
N THR A 113 -5.90 -0.84 -10.64
CA THR A 113 -7.19 -1.32 -11.08
C THR A 113 -7.47 -0.85 -12.51
N ASN A 114 -8.41 -1.50 -13.19
CA ASN A 114 -8.88 -1.11 -14.51
C ASN A 114 -7.79 -1.08 -15.59
N GLY A 115 -6.76 -1.94 -15.48
CA GLY A 115 -5.71 -2.01 -16.49
C GLY A 115 -4.81 -0.77 -16.54
N LEU A 116 -4.78 0.01 -15.48
CA LEU A 116 -3.99 1.23 -15.40
C LEU A 116 -2.50 0.97 -15.58
N SER A 117 -1.86 1.72 -16.48
CA SER A 117 -0.41 1.70 -16.64
C SER A 117 0.20 2.89 -15.91
N LEU A 118 1.16 2.62 -15.05
CA LEU A 118 1.76 3.62 -14.17
C LEU A 118 3.25 3.86 -14.43
N GLU A 119 3.84 3.18 -15.40
CA GLU A 119 5.28 3.23 -15.61
C GLU A 119 5.81 4.65 -15.81
N GLU A 120 5.17 5.40 -16.72
CA GLU A 120 5.57 6.78 -17.01
C GLU A 120 5.38 7.68 -15.79
N ALA A 121 4.22 7.58 -15.15
CA ALA A 121 3.92 8.38 -13.97
C ALA A 121 4.88 8.08 -12.82
N LEU A 122 5.30 6.84 -12.65
CA LEU A 122 6.29 6.47 -11.64
C LEU A 122 7.64 7.12 -11.94
N ARG A 123 8.09 7.04 -13.18
CA ARG A 123 9.36 7.70 -13.58
C ARG A 123 9.28 9.21 -13.40
N ASP A 124 8.16 9.83 -13.75
CA ASP A 124 7.93 11.28 -13.60
C ASP A 124 7.89 11.72 -12.12
N ASN A 125 7.64 10.80 -11.20
CA ASN A 125 7.60 11.06 -9.77
C ASN A 125 8.85 10.55 -9.03
N ASN A 126 9.98 10.45 -9.74
CA ASN A 126 11.29 10.10 -9.17
C ASN A 126 11.35 8.66 -8.65
N PHE A 127 10.72 7.75 -9.37
CA PHE A 127 10.86 6.31 -9.11
C PHE A 127 11.73 5.65 -10.18
N ARG A 128 12.48 4.66 -9.77
CA ARG A 128 13.32 3.83 -10.63
C ARG A 128 13.03 2.36 -10.39
N ASP A 129 13.66 1.51 -11.18
CA ASP A 129 13.52 0.06 -11.08
C ASP A 129 12.04 -0.35 -11.12
N VAL A 130 11.30 0.29 -12.05
CA VAL A 130 9.88 0.03 -12.21
C VAL A 130 9.70 -1.37 -12.78
N VAL A 131 9.00 -2.22 -12.04
CA VAL A 131 8.72 -3.60 -12.43
C VAL A 131 7.22 -3.80 -12.47
N LEU A 132 6.75 -4.36 -13.57
CA LEU A 132 5.35 -4.75 -13.70
C LEU A 132 5.25 -6.26 -13.46
N HIS A 133 4.50 -6.63 -12.44
CA HIS A 133 4.20 -8.03 -12.14
C HIS A 133 2.80 -8.33 -12.64
N ARG A 134 2.71 -8.99 -13.78
CA ARG A 134 1.41 -9.40 -14.34
C ARG A 134 0.93 -10.68 -13.68
N HIS A 135 -0.33 -10.66 -13.29
CA HIS A 135 -0.96 -11.80 -12.64
C HIS A 135 -2.38 -11.95 -13.19
N GLU A 136 -2.91 -13.16 -13.22
CA GLU A 136 -4.29 -13.39 -13.66
C GLU A 136 -5.28 -12.56 -12.86
N SER A 137 -4.98 -12.34 -11.59
CA SER A 137 -5.84 -11.60 -10.69
C SER A 137 -5.64 -10.09 -10.73
N GLY A 138 -4.72 -9.57 -11.52
CA GLY A 138 -4.45 -8.13 -11.64
C GLY A 138 -2.96 -7.83 -11.73
N ASP A 139 -2.65 -6.58 -12.02
CA ASP A 139 -1.28 -6.15 -12.20
C ASP A 139 -0.78 -5.43 -10.95
N LEU A 140 0.48 -5.66 -10.63
CA LEU A 140 1.16 -4.99 -9.53
C LEU A 140 2.40 -4.30 -10.07
N HIS A 141 2.53 -3.01 -9.78
CA HIS A 141 3.73 -2.25 -10.11
C HIS A 141 4.57 -2.09 -8.85
N SER A 142 5.87 -2.31 -8.97
CA SER A 142 6.79 -1.97 -7.89
C SER A 142 7.87 -1.03 -8.40
N ALA A 143 8.34 -0.15 -7.54
CA ALA A 143 9.38 0.81 -7.89
C ALA A 143 10.09 1.31 -6.64
N ARG A 144 11.32 1.81 -6.83
CA ARG A 144 12.13 2.39 -5.74
C ARG A 144 12.13 3.91 -5.84
N LYS A 145 11.99 4.56 -4.71
CA LYS A 145 12.04 6.02 -4.64
C LYS A 145 13.48 6.50 -4.71
N THR A 146 13.76 7.45 -5.61
CA THR A 146 15.13 7.96 -5.83
C THR A 146 15.49 9.16 -4.98
N SER A 147 14.50 9.91 -4.53
CA SER A 147 14.78 11.13 -3.73
C SER A 147 13.61 11.53 -2.85
#